data_2d574fd6919b94cb0111f5d893f19b6f
#
_entry.id   2d574fd6919b94cb0111f5d893f19b6f
#
_cell.length_a   1.000
_cell.length_b   1.000
_cell.length_c   1.000
_cell.angle_alpha   90.00
_cell.angle_beta   90.00
_cell.angle_gamma   90.00
#
_symmetry.space_group_name_H-M   'P 1'
#
loop_
_entity.id
_entity.type
_entity.pdbx_description
1 polymer ?
#
loop_
_entity_poly.entity_id
_entity_poly.type
_entity_poly.pdbx_seq_one_letter_code
_entity_poly.pdbx_strand_id
1 'polypeptide(L)'
;MNKIQLINTLPQVFAGRTDIVSDVWTKDLSFEKGKIYLVEANSGTGKSSLCSFIYGYRNDYQGQILFDGTDIRDYSVSKWTSIRRKHFSLMWQELRLFPELTALENVIIKNKLAGKQKKKQILQWFEMLGIADKVDSPVGRMSFGQQQRVALIRSLCQPFDFLFVDEPISHLDDSNSDIMGRIMTEEAKKQGAGIIATSIGRHIDMPYDQVLHL
;
A
#
# COMPACT_ATOMS: atom_id res chain seq x y z
N MET A 1 9.41 -12.02 4.55
CA MET A 1 8.67 -12.44 3.35
C MET A 1 9.42 -11.95 2.14
N ASN A 2 9.73 -12.85 1.19
CA ASN A 2 10.54 -12.50 0.02
C ASN A 2 9.72 -12.40 -1.26
N LYS A 3 8.57 -13.10 -1.31
CA LYS A 3 7.81 -13.24 -2.54
C LYS A 3 6.32 -13.41 -2.27
N ILE A 4 5.51 -12.74 -3.08
CA ILE A 4 4.06 -12.92 -3.19
C ILE A 4 3.79 -13.47 -4.60
N GLN A 5 3.09 -14.59 -4.71
CA GLN A 5 2.75 -15.22 -5.99
C GLN A 5 1.24 -15.29 -6.15
N LEU A 6 0.77 -14.91 -7.31
CA LEU A 6 -0.58 -15.15 -7.78
C LEU A 6 -0.49 -16.25 -8.83
N ILE A 7 -1.23 -17.34 -8.64
CA ILE A 7 -1.25 -18.47 -9.55
C ILE A 7 -2.65 -18.58 -10.12
N ASN A 8 -2.82 -18.23 -11.38
CA ASN A 8 -4.10 -18.27 -12.09
C ASN A 8 -5.25 -17.64 -11.26
N THR A 9 -4.94 -16.54 -10.57
CA THR A 9 -5.88 -15.88 -9.66
C THR A 9 -6.90 -15.07 -10.44
N LEU A 10 -8.19 -15.18 -10.09
CA LEU A 10 -9.29 -14.42 -10.69
C LEU A 10 -10.33 -14.07 -9.62
N PRO A 11 -10.73 -12.79 -9.46
CA PRO A 11 -11.85 -12.42 -8.59
C PRO A 11 -13.13 -13.19 -8.98
N GLN A 12 -13.88 -13.67 -7.99
CA GLN A 12 -15.11 -14.42 -8.23
C GLN A 12 -16.16 -13.62 -9.02
N VAL A 13 -16.16 -12.29 -8.87
CA VAL A 13 -17.04 -11.40 -9.64
C VAL A 13 -16.77 -11.40 -11.13
N PHE A 14 -15.59 -11.87 -11.56
CA PHE A 14 -15.21 -12.01 -12.97
C PHE A 14 -15.32 -13.47 -13.47
N ALA A 15 -15.79 -14.40 -12.63
CA ALA A 15 -15.98 -15.79 -13.04
C ALA A 15 -16.95 -15.86 -14.24
N GLY A 16 -16.55 -16.63 -15.27
CA GLY A 16 -17.33 -16.76 -16.51
C GLY A 16 -17.14 -15.63 -17.54
N ARG A 17 -16.40 -14.57 -17.25
CA ARG A 17 -16.00 -13.60 -18.25
C ARG A 17 -14.86 -14.14 -19.11
N THR A 18 -14.97 -13.99 -20.45
CA THR A 18 -13.96 -14.43 -21.42
C THR A 18 -13.19 -13.25 -22.05
N ASP A 19 -13.60 -12.02 -21.73
CA ASP A 19 -13.09 -10.76 -22.28
C ASP A 19 -12.01 -10.10 -21.41
N ILE A 20 -11.50 -10.81 -20.40
CA ILE A 20 -10.49 -10.25 -19.48
C ILE A 20 -9.12 -10.28 -20.15
N VAL A 21 -8.58 -9.07 -20.41
CA VAL A 21 -7.20 -8.89 -20.83
C VAL A 21 -6.46 -8.27 -19.66
N SER A 22 -5.55 -9.02 -19.03
CA SER A 22 -4.84 -8.60 -17.83
C SER A 22 -3.47 -9.27 -17.74
N ASP A 23 -2.49 -8.54 -17.21
CA ASP A 23 -1.17 -9.09 -16.85
C ASP A 23 -1.18 -9.76 -15.47
N VAL A 24 -2.27 -9.61 -14.72
CA VAL A 24 -2.42 -10.09 -13.35
C VAL A 24 -3.42 -11.24 -13.24
N TRP A 25 -4.65 -11.03 -13.76
CA TRP A 25 -5.69 -12.04 -13.66
C TRP A 25 -5.46 -13.19 -14.62
N THR A 26 -5.70 -14.40 -14.14
CA THR A 26 -5.51 -15.65 -14.89
C THR A 26 -4.07 -15.92 -15.36
N LYS A 27 -3.10 -15.21 -14.77
CA LYS A 27 -1.67 -15.39 -15.04
C LYS A 27 -0.93 -15.86 -13.79
N ASP A 28 0.26 -16.37 -14.02
CA ASP A 28 1.22 -16.64 -12.95
C ASP A 28 2.11 -15.40 -12.80
N LEU A 29 1.89 -14.66 -11.72
CA LEU A 29 2.59 -13.41 -11.40
C LEU A 29 3.31 -13.53 -10.07
N SER A 30 4.47 -12.87 -9.97
CA SER A 30 5.22 -12.77 -8.73
C SER A 30 5.63 -11.35 -8.42
N PHE A 31 5.35 -10.90 -7.20
CA PHE A 31 5.95 -9.70 -6.63
C PHE A 31 7.11 -10.11 -5.72
N GLU A 32 8.28 -9.55 -5.97
CA GLU A 32 9.51 -9.85 -5.23
C GLU A 32 9.87 -8.70 -4.31
N LYS A 33 10.36 -9.03 -3.11
CA LYS A 33 10.89 -8.06 -2.17
C LYS A 33 12.04 -7.27 -2.81
N GLY A 34 12.09 -5.97 -2.58
CA GLY A 34 13.12 -5.08 -3.12
C GLY A 34 12.80 -4.51 -4.51
N LYS A 35 11.69 -4.93 -5.15
CA LYS A 35 11.25 -4.39 -6.44
C LYS A 35 10.04 -3.47 -6.29
N ILE A 36 9.88 -2.55 -7.23
CA ILE A 36 8.80 -1.56 -7.27
C ILE A 36 7.91 -1.85 -8.47
N TYR A 37 6.62 -2.10 -8.20
CA TYR A 37 5.62 -2.46 -9.17
C TYR A 37 4.55 -1.36 -9.29
N LEU A 38 4.15 -1.06 -10.51
CA LEU A 38 2.94 -0.29 -10.80
C LEU A 38 1.87 -1.23 -11.36
N VAL A 39 0.68 -1.20 -10.79
CA VAL A 39 -0.49 -1.89 -11.31
C VAL A 39 -1.46 -0.83 -11.83
N GLU A 40 -1.44 -0.63 -13.14
CA GLU A 40 -2.35 0.29 -13.83
C GLU A 40 -3.67 -0.40 -14.16
N ALA A 41 -4.75 0.31 -13.97
CA ALA A 41 -6.06 -0.26 -14.21
C ALA A 41 -7.12 0.80 -14.44
N ASN A 42 -8.10 0.46 -15.23
CA ASN A 42 -9.31 1.25 -15.33
C ASN A 42 -10.20 1.03 -14.08
N SER A 43 -11.18 1.90 -13.89
CA SER A 43 -12.15 1.70 -12.82
C SER A 43 -12.89 0.36 -13.01
N GLY A 44 -13.08 -0.39 -11.94
CA GLY A 44 -13.83 -1.65 -11.96
C GLY A 44 -13.06 -2.90 -12.42
N THR A 45 -11.77 -2.82 -12.75
CA THR A 45 -10.97 -3.97 -13.18
C THR A 45 -10.40 -4.82 -12.04
N GLY A 46 -10.65 -4.45 -10.78
CA GLY A 46 -10.30 -5.27 -9.62
C GLY A 46 -9.06 -4.84 -8.82
N LYS A 47 -8.56 -3.60 -8.97
CA LYS A 47 -7.41 -3.09 -8.18
C LYS A 47 -7.58 -3.28 -6.67
N SER A 48 -8.66 -2.74 -6.12
CA SER A 48 -8.95 -2.87 -4.68
C SER A 48 -9.19 -4.31 -4.26
N SER A 49 -9.65 -5.17 -5.20
CA SER A 49 -9.74 -6.62 -4.97
C SER A 49 -8.35 -7.23 -4.84
N LEU A 50 -7.41 -6.88 -5.72
CA LEU A 50 -6.03 -7.36 -5.66
C LEU A 50 -5.39 -7.05 -4.30
N CYS A 51 -5.44 -5.77 -3.89
CA CYS A 51 -4.93 -5.35 -2.59
C CYS A 51 -5.64 -6.08 -1.43
N SER A 52 -6.98 -6.22 -1.50
CA SER A 52 -7.77 -6.88 -0.47
C SER A 52 -7.49 -8.38 -0.36
N PHE A 53 -7.26 -9.07 -1.48
CA PHE A 53 -6.90 -10.49 -1.51
C PHE A 53 -5.51 -10.72 -0.91
N ILE A 54 -4.52 -9.98 -1.37
CA ILE A 54 -3.15 -10.10 -0.85
C ILE A 54 -3.10 -9.73 0.64
N TYR A 55 -3.84 -8.71 1.07
CA TYR A 55 -3.90 -8.31 2.47
C TYR A 55 -4.77 -9.24 3.35
N GLY A 56 -5.46 -10.22 2.74
CA GLY A 56 -6.29 -11.22 3.42
C GLY A 56 -7.57 -10.65 4.02
N TYR A 57 -8.13 -9.59 3.42
CA TYR A 57 -9.45 -9.07 3.80
C TYR A 57 -10.59 -9.73 3.02
N ARG A 58 -10.28 -10.25 1.84
CA ARG A 58 -11.22 -10.98 0.99
C ARG A 58 -10.58 -12.29 0.54
N ASN A 59 -11.40 -13.31 0.29
CA ASN A 59 -10.99 -14.63 -0.18
C ASN A 59 -11.86 -15.15 -1.33
N ASP A 60 -12.71 -14.29 -1.90
CA ASP A 60 -13.61 -14.60 -3.00
C ASP A 60 -12.89 -14.52 -4.36
N TYR A 61 -11.90 -15.39 -4.54
CA TYR A 61 -11.13 -15.56 -5.76
C TYR A 61 -10.92 -17.04 -6.10
N GLN A 62 -10.74 -17.33 -7.39
CA GLN A 62 -10.24 -18.59 -7.92
C GLN A 62 -8.71 -18.55 -8.00
N GLY A 63 -8.07 -19.70 -8.20
CA GLY A 63 -6.62 -19.83 -8.24
C GLY A 63 -6.01 -19.82 -6.85
N GLN A 64 -4.73 -19.42 -6.73
CA GLN A 64 -3.99 -19.43 -5.47
C GLN A 64 -3.20 -18.13 -5.28
N ILE A 65 -3.04 -17.74 -4.03
CA ILE A 65 -2.10 -16.70 -3.63
C ILE A 65 -1.14 -17.30 -2.62
N LEU A 66 0.15 -17.26 -2.93
CA LEU A 66 1.19 -17.87 -2.10
C LEU A 66 2.13 -16.81 -1.55
N PHE A 67 2.50 -16.93 -0.27
CA PHE A 67 3.59 -16.16 0.33
C PHE A 67 4.76 -17.11 0.64
N ASP A 68 5.89 -16.87 -0.02
CA ASP A 68 7.07 -17.74 0.05
C ASP A 68 6.71 -19.23 -0.16
N GLY A 69 5.77 -19.52 -1.10
CA GLY A 69 5.33 -20.86 -1.45
C GLY A 69 4.19 -21.44 -0.60
N THR A 70 3.71 -20.74 0.43
CA THR A 70 2.60 -21.20 1.28
C THR A 70 1.29 -20.53 0.87
N ASP A 71 0.22 -21.28 0.63
CA ASP A 71 -1.11 -20.72 0.30
C ASP A 71 -1.64 -19.92 1.49
N ILE A 72 -2.08 -18.68 1.22
CA ILE A 72 -2.59 -17.79 2.26
C ILE A 72 -3.93 -18.23 2.85
N ARG A 73 -4.66 -19.14 2.19
CA ARG A 73 -5.89 -19.74 2.71
C ARG A 73 -5.64 -20.63 3.93
N ASP A 74 -4.42 -21.14 4.06
CA ASP A 74 -4.01 -21.99 5.20
C ASP A 74 -3.62 -21.17 6.43
N TYR A 75 -3.68 -19.84 6.36
CA TYR A 75 -3.20 -18.98 7.44
C TYR A 75 -4.26 -18.78 8.53
N SER A 76 -3.85 -19.08 9.76
CA SER A 76 -4.63 -18.74 10.96
C SER A 76 -4.74 -17.23 11.16
N VAL A 77 -5.71 -16.81 11.96
CA VAL A 77 -5.88 -15.39 12.37
C VAL A 77 -4.59 -14.85 13.01
N SER A 78 -3.91 -15.65 13.84
CA SER A 78 -2.64 -15.27 14.48
C SER A 78 -1.54 -15.05 13.42
N LYS A 79 -1.45 -15.91 12.41
CA LYS A 79 -0.50 -15.76 11.29
C LYS A 79 -0.76 -14.48 10.51
N TRP A 80 -2.02 -14.21 10.16
CA TRP A 80 -2.42 -12.98 9.51
C TRP A 80 -2.09 -11.73 10.30
N THR A 81 -2.34 -11.74 11.61
CA THR A 81 -1.99 -10.63 12.50
C THR A 81 -0.48 -10.36 12.49
N SER A 82 0.34 -11.43 12.53
CA SER A 82 1.80 -11.31 12.45
C SER A 82 2.25 -10.73 11.10
N ILE A 83 1.68 -11.21 9.98
CA ILE A 83 2.02 -10.74 8.63
C ILE A 83 1.71 -9.26 8.48
N ARG A 84 0.49 -8.82 8.81
CA ARG A 84 0.07 -7.41 8.71
C ARG A 84 0.86 -6.49 9.63
N ARG A 85 1.40 -7.01 10.72
CA ARG A 85 2.19 -6.24 11.68
C ARG A 85 3.66 -6.11 11.29
N LYS A 86 4.24 -7.14 10.64
CA LYS A 86 5.68 -7.26 10.44
C LYS A 86 6.12 -7.18 8.96
N HIS A 87 5.25 -7.59 8.04
CA HIS A 87 5.63 -7.79 6.64
C HIS A 87 4.89 -6.87 5.68
N PHE A 88 3.68 -6.40 6.04
CA PHE A 88 2.86 -5.57 5.17
C PHE A 88 2.59 -4.21 5.77
N SER A 89 2.76 -3.18 4.97
CA SER A 89 2.16 -1.88 5.23
C SER A 89 1.25 -1.49 4.08
N LEU A 90 0.21 -0.73 4.36
CA LEU A 90 -0.80 -0.37 3.38
C LEU A 90 -1.29 1.06 3.60
N MET A 91 -1.23 1.83 2.54
CA MET A 91 -1.94 3.10 2.41
C MET A 91 -3.19 2.86 1.55
N TRP A 92 -4.36 2.94 2.18
CA TRP A 92 -5.65 2.78 1.51
C TRP A 92 -6.06 4.02 0.76
N GLN A 93 -6.83 3.86 -0.30
CA GLN A 93 -7.48 4.96 -1.01
C GLN A 93 -8.35 5.81 -0.07
N GLU A 94 -9.13 5.17 0.84
CA GLU A 94 -9.97 5.87 1.84
C GLU A 94 -9.17 6.40 3.04
N LEU A 95 -7.85 6.32 3.02
CA LEU A 95 -6.90 6.76 4.03
C LEU A 95 -7.09 6.15 5.43
N ARG A 96 -8.31 5.86 5.87
CA ARG A 96 -8.68 5.26 7.16
C ARG A 96 -8.02 5.95 8.35
N LEU A 97 -8.01 7.26 8.34
CA LEU A 97 -7.56 8.11 9.44
C LEU A 97 -8.68 8.30 10.47
N PHE A 98 -8.30 8.65 11.69
CA PHE A 98 -9.23 9.02 12.76
C PHE A 98 -9.42 10.53 12.72
N PRO A 99 -10.58 11.05 12.26
CA PRO A 99 -10.76 12.47 11.97
C PRO A 99 -10.69 13.37 13.22
N GLU A 100 -11.00 12.83 14.40
CA GLU A 100 -10.97 13.54 15.67
C GLU A 100 -9.55 13.68 16.25
N LEU A 101 -8.65 12.81 15.84
CA LEU A 101 -7.25 12.83 16.30
C LEU A 101 -6.42 13.77 15.45
N THR A 102 -5.37 14.32 16.07
CA THR A 102 -4.38 15.13 15.36
C THR A 102 -3.62 14.31 14.33
N ALA A 103 -2.95 14.98 13.41
CA ALA A 103 -2.10 14.33 12.41
C ALA A 103 -1.01 13.47 13.08
N LEU A 104 -0.35 14.01 14.11
CA LEU A 104 0.66 13.26 14.85
C LEU A 104 0.08 12.06 15.60
N GLU A 105 -1.06 12.20 16.25
CA GLU A 105 -1.70 11.10 16.97
C GLU A 105 -2.07 9.94 16.05
N ASN A 106 -2.62 10.22 14.86
CA ASN A 106 -2.88 9.22 13.82
C ASN A 106 -1.63 8.40 13.47
N VAL A 107 -0.48 9.06 13.38
CA VAL A 107 0.80 8.41 13.09
C VAL A 107 1.34 7.64 14.30
N ILE A 108 1.29 8.25 15.50
CA ILE A 108 1.83 7.65 16.73
C ILE A 108 1.09 6.38 17.15
N ILE A 109 -0.24 6.30 16.95
CA ILE A 109 -0.99 5.05 17.20
C ILE A 109 -0.35 3.89 16.44
N LYS A 110 -0.10 4.07 15.14
CA LYS A 110 0.51 3.03 14.31
C LYS A 110 1.95 2.74 14.75
N ASN A 111 2.71 3.77 15.04
CA ASN A 111 4.09 3.64 15.50
C ASN A 111 4.20 2.87 16.82
N LYS A 112 3.28 3.10 17.78
CA LYS A 112 3.24 2.37 19.06
C LYS A 112 2.96 0.88 18.87
N LEU A 113 2.13 0.50 17.89
CA LEU A 113 1.83 -0.90 17.59
C LEU A 113 3.03 -1.66 17.03
N ALA A 114 3.87 -1.00 16.26
CA ALA A 114 5.01 -1.58 15.58
C ALA A 114 6.38 -1.20 16.19
N GLY A 115 6.44 -0.08 16.93
CA GLY A 115 7.60 0.33 17.73
C GLY A 115 8.86 0.72 16.96
N LYS A 116 8.74 1.21 15.69
CA LYS A 116 9.91 1.28 14.82
C LYS A 116 10.52 2.68 14.65
N GLN A 117 9.72 3.71 14.47
CA GLN A 117 10.25 5.03 14.07
C GLN A 117 10.49 5.96 15.28
N LYS A 118 11.61 6.68 15.25
CA LYS A 118 11.88 7.74 16.24
C LYS A 118 10.99 8.95 15.95
N LYS A 119 10.52 9.64 16.99
CA LYS A 119 9.69 10.86 16.85
C LYS A 119 10.35 11.89 15.93
N LYS A 120 11.69 12.05 16.02
CA LYS A 120 12.45 12.94 15.14
C LYS A 120 12.26 12.61 13.66
N GLN A 121 12.29 11.33 13.28
CA GLN A 121 12.09 10.91 11.89
C GLN A 121 10.66 11.17 11.42
N ILE A 122 9.67 10.94 12.27
CA ILE A 122 8.27 11.23 11.96
C ILE A 122 8.09 12.73 11.70
N LEU A 123 8.61 13.60 12.56
CA LEU A 123 8.52 15.06 12.39
C LEU A 123 9.26 15.53 11.14
N GLN A 124 10.39 14.93 10.80
CA GLN A 124 11.11 15.21 9.56
C GLN A 124 10.26 14.88 8.32
N TRP A 125 9.51 13.80 8.31
CA TRP A 125 8.57 13.50 7.22
C TRP A 125 7.44 14.52 7.11
N PHE A 126 6.91 15.00 8.24
CA PHE A 126 5.93 16.11 8.25
C PHE A 126 6.49 17.36 7.59
N GLU A 127 7.75 17.69 7.89
CA GLU A 127 8.45 18.84 7.30
C GLU A 127 8.67 18.65 5.79
N MET A 128 9.25 17.51 5.39
CA MET A 128 9.50 17.19 3.97
C MET A 128 8.22 17.22 3.12
N LEU A 129 7.10 16.81 3.69
CA LEU A 129 5.79 16.79 3.04
C LEU A 129 5.03 18.12 3.16
N GLY A 130 5.64 19.18 3.71
CA GLY A 130 5.05 20.52 3.78
C GLY A 130 3.80 20.61 4.66
N ILE A 131 3.70 19.78 5.69
CA ILE A 131 2.58 19.75 6.66
C ILE A 131 3.06 19.84 8.11
N ALA A 132 4.24 20.40 8.36
CA ALA A 132 4.77 20.57 9.72
C ALA A 132 3.87 21.46 10.60
N ASP A 133 3.22 22.46 10.02
CA ASP A 133 2.25 23.35 10.69
C ASP A 133 0.93 22.63 11.07
N LYS A 134 0.70 21.43 10.58
CA LYS A 134 -0.51 20.62 10.80
C LYS A 134 -0.32 19.49 11.81
N VAL A 135 0.86 19.33 12.38
CA VAL A 135 1.20 18.21 13.28
C VAL A 135 0.16 18.05 14.40
N ASP A 136 -0.28 19.15 15.01
CA ASP A 136 -1.24 19.18 16.10
C ASP A 136 -2.68 19.50 15.64
N SER A 137 -2.92 19.54 14.32
CA SER A 137 -4.25 19.79 13.78
C SER A 137 -5.07 18.51 13.69
N PRO A 138 -6.35 18.50 14.10
CA PRO A 138 -7.27 17.38 13.85
C PRO A 138 -7.36 17.08 12.36
N VAL A 139 -7.23 15.79 11.99
CA VAL A 139 -7.20 15.37 10.59
C VAL A 139 -8.51 15.73 9.85
N GLY A 140 -9.64 15.69 10.54
CA GLY A 140 -10.93 16.08 9.95
C GLY A 140 -11.01 17.54 9.49
N ARG A 141 -10.06 18.40 9.89
CA ARG A 141 -9.95 19.81 9.45
C ARG A 141 -8.92 20.03 8.35
N MET A 142 -8.25 18.98 7.91
CA MET A 142 -7.21 19.03 6.88
C MET A 142 -7.82 18.79 5.49
N SER A 143 -7.20 19.37 4.46
CA SER A 143 -7.55 19.03 3.07
C SER A 143 -7.26 17.56 2.78
N PHE A 144 -7.91 16.97 1.78
CA PHE A 144 -7.72 15.56 1.44
C PHE A 144 -6.25 15.26 1.08
N GLY A 145 -5.57 16.14 0.34
CA GLY A 145 -4.15 15.99 0.03
C GLY A 145 -3.23 16.08 1.27
N GLN A 146 -3.60 16.89 2.29
CA GLN A 146 -2.90 16.88 3.58
C GLN A 146 -3.13 15.57 4.33
N GLN A 147 -4.35 15.05 4.32
CA GLN A 147 -4.70 13.76 4.89
C GLN A 147 -3.94 12.61 4.19
N GLN A 148 -3.80 12.63 2.87
CA GLN A 148 -3.00 11.64 2.12
C GLN A 148 -1.54 11.63 2.61
N ARG A 149 -0.93 12.79 2.82
CA ARG A 149 0.43 12.89 3.36
C ARG A 149 0.54 12.34 4.79
N VAL A 150 -0.44 12.59 5.65
CA VAL A 150 -0.51 11.96 6.99
C VAL A 150 -0.64 10.44 6.89
N ALA A 151 -1.50 9.95 5.99
CA ALA A 151 -1.70 8.51 5.78
C ALA A 151 -0.41 7.82 5.27
N LEU A 152 0.35 8.49 4.40
CA LEU A 152 1.66 8.01 3.99
C LEU A 152 2.61 7.90 5.19
N ILE A 153 2.80 8.97 5.97
CA ILE A 153 3.68 8.95 7.16
C ILE A 153 3.27 7.80 8.09
N ARG A 154 1.97 7.63 8.32
CA ARG A 154 1.46 6.53 9.15
C ARG A 154 1.82 5.16 8.59
N SER A 155 1.76 4.96 7.28
CA SER A 155 2.10 3.70 6.65
C SER A 155 3.59 3.35 6.81
N LEU A 156 4.46 4.34 6.83
CA LEU A 156 5.91 4.16 6.98
C LEU A 156 6.36 3.88 8.42
N CYS A 157 5.46 4.00 9.41
CA CYS A 157 5.81 3.84 10.83
C CYS A 157 5.94 2.39 11.31
N GLN A 158 5.68 1.41 10.47
CA GLN A 158 5.88 0.00 10.83
C GLN A 158 6.95 -0.65 9.93
N PRO A 159 7.54 -1.79 10.34
CA PRO A 159 8.35 -2.59 9.43
C PRO A 159 7.48 -3.20 8.34
N PHE A 160 8.04 -3.34 7.15
CA PHE A 160 7.38 -4.03 6.04
C PHE A 160 8.40 -4.68 5.11
N ASP A 161 8.01 -5.78 4.49
CA ASP A 161 8.67 -6.36 3.34
C ASP A 161 8.01 -5.89 2.05
N PHE A 162 6.71 -5.52 2.11
CA PHE A 162 5.96 -4.92 1.02
C PHE A 162 5.10 -3.74 1.52
N LEU A 163 5.22 -2.62 0.82
CA LEU A 163 4.36 -1.44 0.97
C LEU A 163 3.35 -1.43 -0.16
N PHE A 164 2.07 -1.53 0.19
CA PHE A 164 0.97 -1.36 -0.76
C PHE A 164 0.48 0.08 -0.71
N VAL A 165 0.25 0.66 -1.88
CA VAL A 165 -0.19 2.05 -2.00
C VAL A 165 -1.33 2.12 -3.02
N ASP A 166 -2.56 2.26 -2.52
CA ASP A 166 -3.76 2.23 -3.35
C ASP A 166 -4.18 3.64 -3.74
N GLU A 167 -3.98 4.00 -5.01
CA GLU A 167 -4.29 5.32 -5.61
C GLU A 167 -3.78 6.52 -4.79
N PRO A 168 -2.48 6.61 -4.51
CA PRO A 168 -1.94 7.52 -3.50
C PRO A 168 -1.99 9.01 -3.84
N ILE A 169 -2.26 9.39 -5.10
CA ILE A 169 -2.10 10.78 -5.59
C ILE A 169 -3.36 11.34 -6.27
N SER A 170 -4.51 10.76 -6.06
CA SER A 170 -5.75 11.18 -6.72
C SER A 170 -6.09 12.68 -6.54
N HIS A 171 -5.52 13.35 -5.52
CA HIS A 171 -5.81 14.74 -5.16
C HIS A 171 -4.54 15.56 -4.82
N LEU A 172 -3.38 15.18 -5.33
CA LEU A 172 -2.10 15.87 -5.10
C LEU A 172 -1.62 16.59 -6.37
N ASP A 173 -0.90 17.70 -6.15
CA ASP A 173 -0.09 18.33 -7.19
C ASP A 173 1.19 17.52 -7.46
N ASP A 174 1.86 17.81 -8.57
CA ASP A 174 3.04 17.06 -9.02
C ASP A 174 4.18 17.15 -8.00
N SER A 175 4.43 18.33 -7.43
CA SER A 175 5.52 18.53 -6.46
C SER A 175 5.35 17.66 -5.20
N ASN A 176 4.15 17.59 -4.65
CA ASN A 176 3.86 16.74 -3.49
C ASN A 176 3.91 15.24 -3.85
N SER A 177 3.51 14.88 -5.05
CA SER A 177 3.59 13.51 -5.58
C SER A 177 5.04 13.04 -5.63
N ASP A 178 5.96 13.84 -6.17
CA ASP A 178 7.39 13.52 -6.30
C ASP A 178 8.05 13.34 -4.92
N ILE A 179 7.72 14.22 -3.97
CA ILE A 179 8.23 14.09 -2.60
C ILE A 179 7.74 12.79 -1.95
N MET A 180 6.47 12.45 -2.13
CA MET A 180 5.91 11.20 -1.61
C MET A 180 6.61 9.98 -2.22
N GLY A 181 6.81 9.97 -3.54
CA GLY A 181 7.51 8.90 -4.26
C GLY A 181 8.92 8.69 -3.76
N ARG A 182 9.67 9.79 -3.58
CA ARG A 182 11.03 9.76 -3.05
C ARG A 182 11.07 9.19 -1.63
N ILE A 183 10.22 9.66 -0.72
CA ILE A 183 10.18 9.17 0.68
C ILE A 183 9.84 7.68 0.72
N MET A 184 8.86 7.21 -0.07
CA MET A 184 8.50 5.80 -0.14
C MET A 184 9.65 4.94 -0.65
N THR A 185 10.29 5.36 -1.74
CA THR A 185 11.42 4.65 -2.36
C THR A 185 12.62 4.57 -1.41
N GLU A 186 12.97 5.68 -0.76
CA GLU A 186 14.07 5.72 0.22
C GLU A 186 13.79 4.80 1.41
N GLU A 187 12.57 4.83 1.97
CA GLU A 187 12.24 4.01 3.13
C GLU A 187 12.12 2.52 2.77
N ALA A 188 11.56 2.20 1.60
CA ALA A 188 11.56 0.83 1.08
C ALA A 188 12.98 0.30 0.89
N LYS A 189 13.87 1.09 0.27
CA LYS A 189 15.28 0.73 0.09
C LYS A 189 16.00 0.48 1.42
N LYS A 190 15.80 1.33 2.44
CA LYS A 190 16.38 1.13 3.79
C LYS A 190 15.94 -0.18 4.43
N GLN A 191 14.74 -0.67 4.11
CA GLN A 191 14.19 -1.91 4.63
C GLN A 191 14.44 -3.11 3.71
N GLY A 192 15.00 -2.89 2.51
CA GLY A 192 15.09 -3.91 1.46
C GLY A 192 13.71 -4.39 1.01
N ALA A 193 12.70 -3.53 1.10
CA ALA A 193 11.29 -3.86 0.86
C ALA A 193 10.87 -3.57 -0.58
N GLY A 194 9.81 -4.26 -1.05
CA GLY A 194 9.14 -3.96 -2.30
C GLY A 194 8.01 -2.94 -2.13
N ILE A 195 7.62 -2.29 -3.23
CA ILE A 195 6.44 -1.42 -3.31
C ILE A 195 5.50 -1.99 -4.37
N ILE A 196 4.20 -2.03 -4.06
CA ILE A 196 3.14 -2.34 -5.02
C ILE A 196 2.18 -1.15 -5.01
N ALA A 197 2.29 -0.29 -6.02
CA ALA A 197 1.42 0.87 -6.20
C ALA A 197 0.33 0.56 -7.22
N THR A 198 -0.90 0.99 -6.94
CA THR A 198 -2.00 0.92 -7.91
C THR A 198 -2.36 2.32 -8.41
N SER A 199 -2.84 2.42 -9.64
CA SER A 199 -3.18 3.70 -10.28
C SER A 199 -4.36 3.59 -11.24
N ILE A 200 -5.10 4.70 -11.40
CA ILE A 200 -6.02 4.95 -12.51
C ILE A 200 -5.46 6.13 -13.31
N GLY A 201 -4.70 5.83 -14.36
CA GLY A 201 -4.15 6.81 -15.29
C GLY A 201 -2.97 7.62 -14.76
N ARG A 202 -3.12 8.32 -13.63
CA ARG A 202 -2.04 9.10 -13.02
C ARG A 202 -1.35 8.32 -11.91
N HIS A 203 -0.02 8.23 -11.94
CA HIS A 203 0.77 7.53 -10.93
C HIS A 203 1.89 8.41 -10.37
N ILE A 204 2.43 8.04 -9.21
CA ILE A 204 3.62 8.66 -8.62
C ILE A 204 4.83 8.31 -9.51
N ASP A 205 5.69 9.29 -9.75
CA ASP A 205 6.97 9.03 -10.41
C ASP A 205 7.91 8.29 -9.46
N MET A 206 8.14 7.02 -9.74
CA MET A 206 9.06 6.14 -9.01
C MET A 206 9.80 5.24 -10.02
N PRO A 207 10.98 4.71 -9.67
CA PRO A 207 11.73 3.80 -10.55
C PRO A 207 11.07 2.42 -10.56
N TYR A 208 9.97 2.27 -11.30
CA TYR A 208 9.25 1.01 -11.43
C TYR A 208 10.07 -0.04 -12.14
N ASP A 209 10.26 -1.21 -11.51
CA ASP A 209 10.89 -2.37 -12.13
C ASP A 209 9.93 -3.04 -13.13
N GLN A 210 8.62 -2.95 -12.87
CA GLN A 210 7.60 -3.50 -13.76
C GLN A 210 6.29 -2.71 -13.68
N VAL A 211 5.67 -2.51 -14.84
CA VAL A 211 4.31 -1.98 -14.99
C VAL A 211 3.41 -3.12 -15.45
N LEU A 212 2.28 -3.31 -14.78
CA LEU A 212 1.30 -4.36 -15.01
C LEU A 212 -0.07 -3.73 -15.28
N HIS A 213 -0.81 -4.28 -16.21
CA HIS A 213 -2.17 -3.81 -16.55
C HIS A 213 -3.22 -4.81 -16.07
N LEU A 214 -4.28 -4.28 -15.42
CA LEU A 214 -5.44 -5.03 -14.93
C LEU A 214 -6.61 -4.91 -15.88
#